data_a632a89c2b8f95a29e45b9c734800445
#
_entry.id   a632a89c2b8f95a29e45b9c734800445
#
_cell.length_a   1.000
_cell.length_b   1.000
_cell.length_c   1.000
_cell.angle_alpha   90.00
_cell.angle_beta   90.00
_cell.angle_gamma   90.00
#
_symmetry.space_group_name_H-M   'P 1'
#
loop_
_entity.id
_entity.type
_entity.pdbx_description
1 polymer ?
#
loop_
_entity_poly.entity_id
_entity_poly.type
_entity_poly.pdbx_seq_one_letter_code
_entity_poly.pdbx_strand_id
1 'polypeptide(L)'
;MSNKRETFQSALWRGDFGNDYIGRNPASAANVQAAAMLWAQILLRMKGAPPRSILEVGANVGINLVALRALSGAELFAVEPNDQARRGLAEASIVPQANLLDGVASSIRLADRSIDLVFTRGVLIHIHPDDLLASCREMHRVAKRYIVSIEYFSANAEELTYRNQANALFKRDFGAFWLDNFPDLRVLDYGFAWQRLTGLDNLTWWAFEKSG
;
A
#
# COMPACT_ATOMS: atom_id res chain seq x y z
N MET A 1 -7.78 3.83 -25.71
CA MET A 1 -7.87 4.01 -24.24
C MET A 1 -8.93 3.03 -23.74
N SER A 2 -8.54 1.88 -23.18
CA SER A 2 -9.47 0.89 -22.66
C SER A 2 -10.13 1.47 -21.41
N ASN A 3 -11.44 1.69 -21.50
CA ASN A 3 -12.27 2.07 -20.35
C ASN A 3 -12.35 0.84 -19.45
N LYS A 4 -11.38 0.64 -18.54
CA LYS A 4 -11.45 -0.44 -17.54
C LYS A 4 -12.72 -0.20 -16.72
N ARG A 5 -13.62 -1.19 -16.75
CA ARG A 5 -14.87 -1.18 -15.99
C ARG A 5 -14.54 -0.99 -14.51
N GLU A 6 -15.20 -0.06 -13.86
CA GLU A 6 -15.09 0.13 -12.40
C GLU A 6 -15.50 -1.17 -11.69
N THR A 7 -14.62 -1.67 -10.79
CA THR A 7 -14.91 -2.88 -10.02
C THR A 7 -15.80 -2.54 -8.82
N PHE A 8 -16.49 -3.53 -8.25
CA PHE A 8 -17.25 -3.36 -7.02
C PHE A 8 -16.38 -2.76 -5.89
N GLN A 9 -15.17 -3.27 -5.72
CA GLN A 9 -14.24 -2.79 -4.70
C GLN A 9 -13.83 -1.33 -4.95
N SER A 10 -13.51 -0.95 -6.19
CA SER A 10 -13.14 0.44 -6.49
C SER A 10 -14.31 1.40 -6.25
N ALA A 11 -15.53 1.03 -6.61
CA ALA A 11 -16.73 1.82 -6.31
C ALA A 11 -16.98 1.94 -4.80
N LEU A 12 -16.81 0.85 -4.04
CA LEU A 12 -16.94 0.82 -2.58
C LEU A 12 -16.00 1.83 -1.91
N TRP A 13 -14.70 1.82 -2.30
CA TRP A 13 -13.70 2.71 -1.72
C TRP A 13 -13.84 4.18 -2.17
N ARG A 14 -14.41 4.43 -3.36
CA ARG A 14 -14.72 5.78 -3.83
C ARG A 14 -15.94 6.39 -3.14
N GLY A 15 -16.85 5.56 -2.67
CA GLY A 15 -18.14 5.96 -2.09
C GLY A 15 -18.12 6.15 -0.57
N ASP A 16 -19.31 6.07 0.02
CA ASP A 16 -19.54 6.32 1.44
C ASP A 16 -18.75 5.41 2.37
N PHE A 17 -18.54 4.16 1.98
CA PHE A 17 -17.73 3.23 2.76
C PHE A 17 -16.30 3.75 2.95
N GLY A 18 -15.67 4.24 1.88
CA GLY A 18 -14.35 4.87 1.93
C GLY A 18 -14.36 6.17 2.74
N ASN A 19 -15.39 7.00 2.60
CA ASN A 19 -15.56 8.23 3.39
C ASN A 19 -15.63 7.94 4.88
N ASP A 20 -16.43 6.95 5.29
CA ASP A 20 -16.54 6.50 6.67
C ASP A 20 -15.22 5.93 7.21
N TYR A 21 -14.41 5.31 6.34
CA TYR A 21 -13.12 4.73 6.71
C TYR A 21 -12.10 5.80 7.12
N ILE A 22 -12.14 6.99 6.50
CA ILE A 22 -11.28 8.13 6.83
C ILE A 22 -11.40 8.49 8.31
N GLY A 23 -12.63 8.64 8.82
CA GLY A 23 -12.89 9.01 10.21
C GLY A 23 -12.43 7.96 11.24
N ARG A 24 -12.30 6.70 10.82
CA ARG A 24 -11.91 5.58 11.68
C ARG A 24 -10.40 5.41 11.84
N ASN A 25 -9.62 5.94 10.92
CA ASN A 25 -8.16 5.80 10.89
C ASN A 25 -7.47 7.17 10.85
N PRO A 26 -7.61 7.99 11.90
CA PRO A 26 -7.01 9.32 11.90
C PRO A 26 -5.48 9.23 11.89
N ALA A 27 -4.84 10.17 11.23
CA ALA A 27 -3.38 10.34 11.26
C ALA A 27 -2.93 10.93 12.61
N SER A 28 -3.30 10.25 13.72
CA SER A 28 -2.87 10.64 15.06
C SER A 28 -1.36 10.50 15.24
N ALA A 29 -0.79 11.25 16.17
CA ALA A 29 0.64 11.15 16.50
C ALA A 29 1.05 9.71 16.87
N ALA A 30 0.20 8.99 17.62
CA ALA A 30 0.45 7.59 17.98
C ALA A 30 0.49 6.67 16.75
N ASN A 31 -0.46 6.81 15.82
CA ASN A 31 -0.51 6.01 14.60
C ASN A 31 0.69 6.30 13.68
N VAL A 32 1.08 7.57 13.56
CA VAL A 32 2.26 7.97 12.79
C VAL A 32 3.55 7.44 13.43
N GLN A 33 3.68 7.51 14.76
CA GLN A 33 4.83 6.97 15.48
C GLN A 33 4.95 5.45 15.30
N ALA A 34 3.85 4.71 15.44
CA ALA A 34 3.83 3.27 15.21
C ALA A 34 4.23 2.90 13.76
N ALA A 35 3.71 3.65 12.78
CA ALA A 35 4.11 3.49 11.39
C ALA A 35 5.62 3.82 11.20
N ALA A 36 6.12 4.88 11.82
CA ALA A 36 7.54 5.24 11.71
C ALA A 36 8.47 4.16 12.27
N MET A 37 8.11 3.52 13.38
CA MET A 37 8.88 2.40 13.95
C MET A 37 8.94 1.21 12.98
N LEU A 38 7.82 0.85 12.35
CA LEU A 38 7.78 -0.20 11.33
C LEU A 38 8.61 0.16 10.10
N TRP A 39 8.43 1.38 9.57
CA TRP A 39 9.18 1.84 8.40
C TRP A 39 10.67 1.97 8.64
N ALA A 40 11.10 2.35 9.84
CA ALA A 40 12.52 2.36 10.19
C ALA A 40 13.16 0.97 10.07
N GLN A 41 12.46 -0.08 10.50
CA GLN A 41 12.94 -1.47 10.35
C GLN A 41 13.07 -1.86 8.88
N ILE A 42 12.04 -1.55 8.06
CA ILE A 42 12.00 -1.90 6.64
C ILE A 42 13.10 -1.13 5.88
N LEU A 43 13.22 0.18 6.08
CA LEU A 43 14.20 1.02 5.37
C LEU A 43 15.65 0.67 5.71
N LEU A 44 15.93 0.16 6.92
CA LEU A 44 17.26 -0.33 7.29
C LEU A 44 17.74 -1.47 6.37
N ARG A 45 16.84 -2.27 5.79
CA ARG A 45 17.19 -3.34 4.83
C ARG A 45 17.59 -2.78 3.47
N MET A 46 17.22 -1.54 3.18
CA MET A 46 17.50 -0.83 1.93
C MET A 46 18.66 0.17 2.06
N LYS A 47 19.40 0.15 3.21
CA LYS A 47 20.47 1.12 3.51
C LYS A 47 21.60 1.19 2.47
N GLY A 48 21.85 0.09 1.75
CA GLY A 48 22.87 0.04 0.70
C GLY A 48 22.48 0.82 -0.58
N ALA A 49 21.18 1.03 -0.80
CA ALA A 49 20.64 1.84 -1.89
C ALA A 49 19.25 2.37 -1.47
N PRO A 50 19.21 3.38 -0.60
CA PRO A 50 17.95 3.92 -0.09
C PRO A 50 17.09 4.49 -1.23
N PRO A 51 15.76 4.27 -1.17
CA PRO A 51 14.85 4.79 -2.19
C PRO A 51 14.83 6.32 -2.17
N ARG A 52 14.87 6.93 -3.36
CA ARG A 52 14.75 8.38 -3.56
C ARG A 52 13.34 8.80 -3.96
N SER A 53 12.51 7.85 -4.35
CA SER A 53 11.08 8.05 -4.62
C SER A 53 10.28 6.89 -4.03
N ILE A 54 9.13 7.21 -3.40
CA ILE A 54 8.29 6.23 -2.69
C ILE A 54 6.85 6.48 -3.06
N LEU A 55 6.14 5.44 -3.51
CA LEU A 55 4.72 5.47 -3.82
C LEU A 55 3.94 4.60 -2.84
N GLU A 56 2.96 5.18 -2.17
CA GLU A 56 1.90 4.46 -1.48
C GLU A 56 0.70 4.25 -2.41
N VAL A 57 0.27 3.00 -2.55
CA VAL A 57 -0.96 2.64 -3.26
C VAL A 57 -2.05 2.39 -2.21
N GLY A 58 -3.12 3.19 -2.24
CA GLY A 58 -4.17 3.23 -1.22
C GLY A 58 -3.75 4.04 0.01
N ALA A 59 -3.37 5.28 -0.18
CA ALA A 59 -2.75 6.12 0.85
C ALA A 59 -3.71 6.59 1.96
N ASN A 60 -5.03 6.58 1.71
CA ASN A 60 -6.04 7.07 2.64
C ASN A 60 -5.65 8.44 3.25
N VAL A 61 -5.53 8.54 4.57
CA VAL A 61 -5.15 9.78 5.30
C VAL A 61 -3.63 10.00 5.40
N GLY A 62 -2.80 9.12 4.80
CA GLY A 62 -1.36 9.31 4.64
C GLY A 62 -0.51 9.02 5.89
N ILE A 63 -0.96 8.19 6.82
CA ILE A 63 -0.20 7.84 8.04
C ILE A 63 1.23 7.39 7.71
N ASN A 64 1.38 6.50 6.72
CA ASN A 64 2.70 6.00 6.31
C ASN A 64 3.53 7.08 5.64
N LEU A 65 2.92 7.92 4.81
CA LEU A 65 3.62 8.99 4.10
C LEU A 65 4.15 10.06 5.06
N VAL A 66 3.39 10.39 6.11
CA VAL A 66 3.87 11.27 7.20
C VAL A 66 5.07 10.65 7.91
N ALA A 67 5.00 9.36 8.23
CA ALA A 67 6.10 8.63 8.86
C ALA A 67 7.34 8.58 7.96
N LEU A 68 7.16 8.25 6.67
CA LEU A 68 8.25 8.17 5.68
C LEU A 68 8.93 9.52 5.44
N ARG A 69 8.16 10.62 5.43
CA ARG A 69 8.71 11.97 5.32
C ARG A 69 9.63 12.33 6.48
N ALA A 70 9.33 11.82 7.69
CA ALA A 70 10.19 12.03 8.85
C ALA A 70 11.47 11.17 8.83
N LEU A 71 11.45 10.03 8.12
CA LEU A 71 12.52 9.05 8.10
C LEU A 71 13.44 9.14 6.88
N SER A 72 13.01 9.77 5.81
CA SER A 72 13.74 9.80 4.55
C SER A 72 13.58 11.13 3.82
N GLY A 73 14.56 11.46 2.96
CA GLY A 73 14.47 12.57 2.01
C GLY A 73 13.86 12.18 0.66
N ALA A 74 13.17 11.03 0.59
CA ALA A 74 12.56 10.55 -0.64
C ALA A 74 11.40 11.44 -1.11
N GLU A 75 11.25 11.60 -2.42
CA GLU A 75 10.06 12.19 -3.01
C GLU A 75 8.87 11.24 -2.83
N LEU A 76 7.76 11.75 -2.29
CA LEU A 76 6.59 10.95 -1.98
C LEU A 76 5.51 11.10 -3.03
N PHE A 77 4.90 9.96 -3.36
CA PHE A 77 3.78 9.82 -4.28
C PHE A 77 2.64 9.05 -3.60
N ALA A 78 1.41 9.31 -4.01
CA ALA A 78 0.24 8.60 -3.53
C ALA A 78 -0.73 8.28 -4.67
N VAL A 79 -1.27 7.07 -4.66
CA VAL A 79 -2.46 6.68 -5.42
C VAL A 79 -3.58 6.42 -4.43
N GLU A 80 -4.70 7.14 -4.59
CA GLU A 80 -5.85 7.02 -3.70
C GLU A 80 -7.16 7.20 -4.50
N PRO A 81 -8.09 6.23 -4.49
CA PRO A 81 -9.35 6.35 -5.22
C PRO A 81 -10.35 7.30 -4.56
N ASN A 82 -10.32 7.45 -3.22
CA ASN A 82 -11.28 8.27 -2.50
C ASN A 82 -10.95 9.76 -2.62
N ASP A 83 -11.90 10.55 -3.10
CA ASP A 83 -11.71 11.98 -3.34
C ASP A 83 -11.57 12.79 -2.04
N GLN A 84 -12.29 12.43 -0.98
CA GLN A 84 -12.18 13.10 0.31
C GLN A 84 -10.82 12.85 0.95
N ALA A 85 -10.30 11.62 0.86
CA ALA A 85 -8.95 11.28 1.33
C ALA A 85 -7.89 12.07 0.56
N ARG A 86 -7.99 12.15 -0.78
CA ARG A 86 -7.05 12.94 -1.60
C ARG A 86 -7.07 14.42 -1.23
N ARG A 87 -8.25 15.01 -1.01
CA ARG A 87 -8.33 16.41 -0.54
C ARG A 87 -7.61 16.60 0.78
N GLY A 88 -7.85 15.72 1.75
CA GLY A 88 -7.15 15.76 3.04
C GLY A 88 -5.63 15.67 2.92
N LEU A 89 -5.12 14.77 2.05
CA LEU A 89 -3.68 14.66 1.76
C LEU A 89 -3.10 15.96 1.16
N ALA A 90 -3.83 16.59 0.24
CA ALA A 90 -3.42 17.85 -0.39
C ALA A 90 -3.42 19.01 0.61
N GLU A 91 -4.51 19.18 1.39
CA GLU A 91 -4.66 20.23 2.40
C GLU A 91 -3.58 20.13 3.48
N ALA A 92 -3.27 18.91 3.94
CA ALA A 92 -2.20 18.66 4.90
C ALA A 92 -0.80 18.75 4.29
N SER A 93 -0.67 18.98 2.98
CA SER A 93 0.60 19.04 2.25
C SER A 93 1.51 17.84 2.52
N ILE A 94 0.91 16.64 2.67
CA ILE A 94 1.64 15.40 2.92
C ILE A 94 2.40 14.96 1.67
N VAL A 95 1.78 15.11 0.51
CA VAL A 95 2.34 14.79 -0.80
C VAL A 95 2.18 16.01 -1.71
N PRO A 96 3.17 16.37 -2.55
CA PRO A 96 2.99 17.40 -3.56
C PRO A 96 1.77 17.10 -4.43
N GLN A 97 0.97 18.11 -4.77
CA GLN A 97 -0.26 17.94 -5.57
C GLN A 97 -0.02 17.20 -6.89
N ALA A 98 1.13 17.43 -7.53
CA ALA A 98 1.52 16.76 -8.78
C ALA A 98 1.75 15.26 -8.61
N ASN A 99 2.06 14.81 -7.38
CA ASN A 99 2.37 13.41 -7.04
C ASN A 99 1.18 12.69 -6.40
N LEU A 100 0.03 13.38 -6.28
CA LEU A 100 -1.20 12.83 -5.71
C LEU A 100 -2.15 12.41 -6.84
N LEU A 101 -2.28 11.11 -7.05
CA LEU A 101 -2.93 10.52 -8.19
C LEU A 101 -4.30 9.93 -7.82
N ASP A 102 -5.34 10.30 -8.57
CA ASP A 102 -6.60 9.55 -8.58
C ASP A 102 -6.39 8.23 -9.33
N GLY A 103 -6.56 7.11 -8.65
CA GLY A 103 -6.34 5.80 -9.25
C GLY A 103 -6.60 4.65 -8.29
N VAL A 104 -6.48 3.44 -8.83
CA VAL A 104 -6.57 2.16 -8.12
C VAL A 104 -5.32 1.34 -8.41
N ALA A 105 -5.05 0.32 -7.59
CA ALA A 105 -3.85 -0.51 -7.71
C ALA A 105 -3.67 -1.16 -9.10
N SER A 106 -4.77 -1.47 -9.80
CA SER A 106 -4.74 -2.08 -11.13
C SER A 106 -4.57 -1.07 -12.29
N SER A 107 -4.43 0.25 -11.97
CA SER A 107 -4.25 1.30 -12.99
C SER A 107 -3.54 2.51 -12.39
N ILE A 108 -2.21 2.47 -12.43
CA ILE A 108 -1.33 3.51 -11.87
C ILE A 108 -0.79 4.38 -13.02
N ARG A 109 -1.11 5.68 -13.01
CA ARG A 109 -0.73 6.63 -14.07
C ARG A 109 0.70 7.14 -13.90
N LEU A 110 1.64 6.23 -13.80
CA LEU A 110 3.08 6.48 -13.75
C LEU A 110 3.79 5.62 -14.79
N ALA A 111 4.95 6.08 -15.23
CA ALA A 111 5.77 5.35 -16.20
C ALA A 111 6.35 4.06 -15.58
N ASP A 112 6.75 3.12 -16.44
CA ASP A 112 7.43 1.90 -16.03
C ASP A 112 8.72 2.26 -15.30
N ARG A 113 9.01 1.52 -14.21
CA ARG A 113 10.26 1.66 -13.43
C ARG A 113 10.57 3.10 -13.01
N SER A 114 9.54 3.91 -12.72
CA SER A 114 9.70 5.33 -12.39
C SER A 114 9.84 5.61 -10.90
N ILE A 115 9.45 4.66 -10.03
CA ILE A 115 9.45 4.83 -8.56
C ILE A 115 10.37 3.80 -7.92
N ASP A 116 11.32 4.24 -7.10
CA ASP A 116 12.30 3.35 -6.47
C ASP A 116 11.64 2.33 -5.53
N LEU A 117 10.63 2.73 -4.75
CA LEU A 117 9.87 1.89 -3.82
C LEU A 117 8.36 2.08 -4.00
N VAL A 118 7.65 1.00 -4.29
CA VAL A 118 6.17 0.96 -4.33
C VAL A 118 5.67 0.08 -3.18
N PHE A 119 4.65 0.53 -2.45
CA PHE A 119 4.11 -0.26 -1.35
C PHE A 119 2.61 -0.16 -1.19
N THR A 120 2.07 -1.16 -0.46
CA THR A 120 0.72 -1.19 0.10
C THR A 120 0.75 -1.47 1.59
N ARG A 121 -0.27 -0.97 2.31
CA ARG A 121 -0.55 -1.37 3.69
C ARG A 121 -2.05 -1.53 3.90
N GLY A 122 -2.49 -2.78 4.10
CA GLY A 122 -3.91 -3.12 4.27
C GLY A 122 -4.74 -2.80 3.03
N VAL A 123 -4.21 -2.98 1.83
CA VAL A 123 -4.87 -2.69 0.56
C VAL A 123 -5.13 -3.97 -0.25
N LEU A 124 -4.13 -4.85 -0.37
CA LEU A 124 -4.29 -6.08 -1.16
C LEU A 124 -5.37 -6.98 -0.59
N ILE A 125 -5.59 -6.93 0.73
CA ILE A 125 -6.69 -7.63 1.41
C ILE A 125 -8.09 -7.16 0.96
N HIS A 126 -8.21 -6.02 0.31
CA HIS A 126 -9.47 -5.45 -0.19
C HIS A 126 -9.62 -5.56 -1.71
N ILE A 127 -8.67 -6.19 -2.39
CA ILE A 127 -8.72 -6.42 -3.83
C ILE A 127 -9.29 -7.83 -4.07
N HIS A 128 -10.32 -7.91 -4.94
CA HIS A 128 -10.87 -9.21 -5.30
C HIS A 128 -9.79 -10.13 -5.89
N PRO A 129 -9.81 -11.44 -5.60
CA PRO A 129 -8.80 -12.38 -6.09
C PRO A 129 -8.58 -12.32 -7.61
N ASP A 130 -9.62 -12.10 -8.39
CA ASP A 130 -9.55 -12.00 -9.86
C ASP A 130 -8.79 -10.76 -10.34
N ASP A 131 -8.78 -9.69 -9.54
CA ASP A 131 -8.11 -8.41 -9.86
C ASP A 131 -6.72 -8.28 -9.21
N LEU A 132 -6.38 -9.22 -8.29
CA LEU A 132 -5.16 -9.12 -7.50
C LEU A 132 -3.90 -9.17 -8.37
N LEU A 133 -3.83 -10.11 -9.31
CA LEU A 133 -2.66 -10.24 -10.18
C LEU A 133 -2.47 -9.00 -11.08
N ALA A 134 -3.56 -8.44 -11.59
CA ALA A 134 -3.50 -7.21 -12.39
C ALA A 134 -2.98 -6.03 -11.56
N SER A 135 -3.42 -5.93 -10.30
CA SER A 135 -2.97 -4.89 -9.36
C SER A 135 -1.48 -5.04 -9.02
N CYS A 136 -1.05 -6.25 -8.71
CA CYS A 136 0.37 -6.52 -8.43
C CYS A 136 1.25 -6.29 -9.67
N ARG A 137 0.77 -6.60 -10.89
CA ARG A 137 1.49 -6.29 -12.16
C ARG A 137 1.71 -4.80 -12.35
N GLU A 138 0.71 -3.96 -12.06
CA GLU A 138 0.85 -2.51 -12.17
C GLU A 138 1.85 -1.97 -11.14
N MET A 139 1.77 -2.41 -9.89
CA MET A 139 2.74 -2.05 -8.86
C MET A 139 4.15 -2.49 -9.24
N HIS A 140 4.30 -3.73 -9.72
CA HIS A 140 5.58 -4.26 -10.21
C HIS A 140 6.10 -3.46 -11.41
N ARG A 141 5.24 -3.11 -12.37
CA ARG A 141 5.59 -2.29 -13.55
C ARG A 141 6.18 -0.94 -13.15
N VAL A 142 5.51 -0.25 -12.22
CA VAL A 142 5.92 1.09 -11.76
C VAL A 142 7.16 1.04 -10.88
N ALA A 143 7.31 -0.02 -10.07
CA ALA A 143 8.44 -0.20 -9.19
C ALA A 143 9.74 -0.38 -9.98
N LYS A 144 10.72 0.48 -9.70
CA LYS A 144 12.07 0.39 -10.27
C LYS A 144 12.91 -0.67 -9.55
N ARG A 145 12.82 -0.72 -8.22
CA ARG A 145 13.70 -1.56 -7.42
C ARG A 145 13.00 -2.31 -6.30
N TYR A 146 12.22 -1.63 -5.46
CA TYR A 146 11.67 -2.23 -4.26
C TYR A 146 10.15 -2.31 -4.30
N ILE A 147 9.62 -3.40 -3.74
CA ILE A 147 8.20 -3.56 -3.46
C ILE A 147 8.07 -3.95 -1.98
N VAL A 148 7.15 -3.29 -1.26
CA VAL A 148 6.80 -3.66 0.11
C VAL A 148 5.32 -3.92 0.20
N SER A 149 4.95 -5.06 0.77
CA SER A 149 3.57 -5.45 1.04
C SER A 149 3.38 -5.62 2.53
N ILE A 150 2.42 -4.89 3.13
CA ILE A 150 2.12 -4.92 4.57
C ILE A 150 0.65 -5.27 4.70
N GLU A 151 0.33 -6.55 4.98
CA GLU A 151 -1.03 -7.08 4.86
C GLU A 151 -1.36 -8.07 5.99
N TYR A 152 -2.63 -8.44 6.16
CA TYR A 152 -2.98 -9.56 7.00
C TYR A 152 -2.54 -10.87 6.36
N PHE A 153 -1.91 -11.73 7.16
CA PHE A 153 -1.49 -13.06 6.72
C PHE A 153 -2.58 -14.11 6.99
N SER A 154 -2.72 -15.05 6.06
CA SER A 154 -3.30 -16.37 6.29
C SER A 154 -2.57 -17.40 5.44
N ALA A 155 -2.30 -18.58 6.01
CA ALA A 155 -1.69 -19.70 5.29
C ALA A 155 -2.61 -20.25 4.17
N ASN A 156 -3.91 -20.07 4.30
CA ASN A 156 -4.90 -20.44 3.29
C ASN A 156 -5.63 -19.18 2.79
N ALA A 157 -6.09 -19.21 1.55
CA ALA A 157 -6.94 -18.14 1.04
C ALA A 157 -8.28 -18.13 1.79
N GLU A 158 -8.63 -16.99 2.36
CA GLU A 158 -9.85 -16.78 3.13
C GLU A 158 -10.59 -15.57 2.58
N GLU A 159 -11.90 -15.72 2.45
CA GLU A 159 -12.81 -14.62 2.18
C GLU A 159 -13.64 -14.33 3.44
N LEU A 160 -13.65 -13.10 3.89
CA LEU A 160 -14.30 -12.68 5.13
C LEU A 160 -15.26 -11.53 4.86
N THR A 161 -16.37 -11.54 5.59
CA THR A 161 -17.25 -10.36 5.64
C THR A 161 -16.54 -9.26 6.42
N TYR A 162 -16.42 -8.09 5.81
CA TYR A 162 -15.82 -6.92 6.44
C TYR A 162 -16.87 -5.83 6.62
N ARG A 163 -17.19 -5.51 7.89
CA ARG A 163 -18.15 -4.46 8.25
C ARG A 163 -19.50 -4.58 7.51
N ASN A 164 -20.09 -5.77 7.56
CA ASN A 164 -21.35 -6.13 6.87
C ASN A 164 -21.27 -6.10 5.34
N GLN A 165 -20.08 -5.96 4.75
CA GLN A 165 -19.86 -6.11 3.32
C GLN A 165 -19.30 -7.51 3.04
N ALA A 166 -20.02 -8.34 2.32
CA ALA A 166 -19.49 -9.57 1.75
C ALA A 166 -18.44 -9.23 0.67
N ASN A 167 -17.53 -10.12 0.41
CA ASN A 167 -16.50 -9.96 -0.62
C ASN A 167 -15.64 -8.69 -0.45
N ALA A 168 -15.39 -8.26 0.80
CA ALA A 168 -14.68 -7.02 1.08
C ALA A 168 -13.34 -7.22 1.80
N LEU A 169 -13.02 -8.44 2.25
CA LEU A 169 -11.77 -8.77 2.90
C LEU A 169 -11.29 -10.16 2.47
N PHE A 170 -10.09 -10.22 1.93
CA PHE A 170 -9.42 -11.44 1.47
C PHE A 170 -8.08 -11.58 2.15
N LYS A 171 -7.85 -12.67 2.89
CA LYS A 171 -6.55 -12.97 3.47
C LYS A 171 -5.89 -14.11 2.70
N ARG A 172 -4.57 -14.07 2.63
CA ARG A 172 -3.72 -15.11 2.04
C ARG A 172 -2.26 -14.91 2.44
N ASP A 173 -1.40 -15.80 1.99
CA ASP A 173 0.03 -15.55 1.96
C ASP A 173 0.36 -14.63 0.76
N PHE A 174 0.38 -13.31 1.01
CA PHE A 174 0.74 -12.33 -0.02
C PHE A 174 2.23 -12.40 -0.37
N GLY A 175 3.08 -12.84 0.56
CA GLY A 175 4.50 -13.05 0.29
C GLY A 175 4.73 -14.12 -0.76
N ALA A 176 4.13 -15.29 -0.58
CA ALA A 176 4.13 -16.35 -1.57
C ALA A 176 3.50 -15.90 -2.90
N PHE A 177 2.37 -15.19 -2.85
CA PHE A 177 1.72 -14.67 -4.06
C PHE A 177 2.66 -13.79 -4.90
N TRP A 178 3.44 -12.91 -4.26
CA TRP A 178 4.42 -12.08 -4.97
C TRP A 178 5.51 -12.94 -5.61
N LEU A 179 6.11 -13.88 -4.88
CA LEU A 179 7.21 -14.71 -5.39
C LEU A 179 6.77 -15.67 -6.51
N ASP A 180 5.59 -16.24 -6.40
CA ASP A 180 5.04 -17.18 -7.39
C ASP A 180 4.73 -16.50 -8.73
N ASN A 181 4.38 -15.21 -8.71
CA ASN A 181 3.96 -14.49 -9.92
C ASN A 181 5.04 -13.56 -10.49
N PHE A 182 6.10 -13.26 -9.74
CA PHE A 182 7.17 -12.35 -10.15
C PHE A 182 8.55 -12.95 -9.83
N PRO A 183 9.08 -13.80 -10.72
CA PRO A 183 10.32 -14.55 -10.47
C PRO A 183 11.58 -13.69 -10.43
N ASP A 184 11.48 -12.42 -10.83
CA ASP A 184 12.55 -11.42 -10.70
C ASP A 184 12.60 -10.77 -9.31
N LEU A 185 11.69 -11.12 -8.41
CA LEU A 185 11.72 -10.64 -7.02
C LEU A 185 12.55 -11.57 -6.13
N ARG A 186 13.37 -10.97 -5.29
CA ARG A 186 14.01 -11.66 -4.16
C ARG A 186 13.56 -11.03 -2.84
N VAL A 187 13.37 -11.84 -1.83
CA VAL A 187 13.05 -11.36 -0.48
C VAL A 187 14.27 -10.68 0.11
N LEU A 188 14.13 -9.43 0.54
CA LEU A 188 15.13 -8.72 1.35
C LEU A 188 14.93 -9.05 2.82
N ASP A 189 13.68 -9.01 3.28
CA ASP A 189 13.31 -9.29 4.67
C ASP A 189 11.78 -9.43 4.78
N TYR A 190 11.34 -9.96 5.91
CA TYR A 190 9.94 -10.04 6.28
C TYR A 190 9.79 -9.98 7.79
N GLY A 191 8.60 -9.68 8.29
CA GLY A 191 8.36 -9.68 9.71
C GLY A 191 6.89 -9.52 10.07
N PHE A 192 6.62 -9.55 11.36
CA PHE A 192 5.29 -9.46 11.92
C PHE A 192 5.19 -8.29 12.90
N ALA A 193 4.24 -7.40 12.65
CA ALA A 193 3.88 -6.32 13.56
C ALA A 193 2.80 -6.83 14.52
N TRP A 194 3.20 -7.16 15.74
CA TRP A 194 2.26 -7.61 16.76
C TRP A 194 1.56 -6.42 17.40
N GLN A 195 0.22 -6.40 17.34
CA GLN A 195 -0.60 -5.28 17.81
C GLN A 195 -0.27 -4.84 19.23
N ARG A 196 -0.10 -5.79 20.16
CA ARG A 196 0.20 -5.47 21.56
C ARG A 196 1.52 -4.75 21.78
N LEU A 197 2.47 -4.92 20.87
CA LEU A 197 3.78 -4.26 20.94
C LEU A 197 3.85 -2.99 20.11
N THR A 198 3.24 -3.03 18.93
CA THR A 198 3.42 -1.97 17.94
C THR A 198 2.33 -0.92 17.98
N GLY A 199 1.14 -1.24 18.52
CA GLY A 199 -0.07 -0.41 18.38
C GLY A 199 -0.71 -0.46 16.98
N LEU A 200 -0.07 -1.13 16.02
CA LEU A 200 -0.63 -1.42 14.69
C LEU A 200 -1.53 -2.66 14.77
N ASP A 201 -2.29 -2.93 13.70
CA ASP A 201 -2.93 -4.23 13.56
C ASP A 201 -1.89 -5.35 13.45
N ASN A 202 -2.32 -6.61 13.66
CA ASN A 202 -1.48 -7.78 13.43
C ASN A 202 -1.21 -7.94 11.93
N LEU A 203 -0.14 -7.32 11.46
CA LEU A 203 0.23 -7.27 10.04
C LEU A 203 1.52 -8.04 9.80
N THR A 204 1.57 -8.77 8.72
CA THR A 204 2.82 -9.31 8.17
C THR A 204 3.32 -8.38 7.08
N TRP A 205 4.61 -8.10 7.07
CA TRP A 205 5.22 -7.32 6.02
C TRP A 205 6.30 -8.11 5.30
N TRP A 206 6.40 -7.88 4.01
CA TRP A 206 7.44 -8.44 3.14
C TRP A 206 8.08 -7.30 2.36
N ALA A 207 9.39 -7.28 2.32
CA ALA A 207 10.17 -6.37 1.50
C ALA A 207 10.89 -7.16 0.40
N PHE A 208 10.68 -6.77 -0.83
CA PHE A 208 11.25 -7.41 -2.01
C PHE A 208 12.14 -6.45 -2.77
N GLU A 209 13.15 -7.00 -3.45
CA GLU A 209 13.96 -6.28 -4.42
C GLU A 209 13.86 -6.97 -5.77
N LYS A 210 13.69 -6.19 -6.83
CA LYS A 210 13.72 -6.65 -8.21
C LYS A 210 15.15 -6.93 -8.62
N SER A 211 15.39 -8.09 -9.24
CA SER A 211 16.63 -8.36 -9.98
C SER A 211 16.71 -7.36 -11.14
N GLY A 212 17.80 -6.63 -11.27
CA GLY A 212 17.98 -5.54 -12.23
C GLY A 212 17.86 -5.97 -13.69
#